data_a8ed52c4b2e6b1f255ff3329351d97da
#
_entry.id   a8ed52c4b2e6b1f255ff3329351d97da
#
_cell.length_a   1.000
_cell.length_b   1.000
_cell.length_c   1.000
_cell.angle_alpha   90.00
_cell.angle_beta   90.00
_cell.angle_gamma   90.00
#
_symmetry.space_group_name_H-M   'P 1'
#
loop_
_entity.id
_entity.type
_entity.pdbx_description
1 polymer ?
#
loop_
_entity_poly.entity_id
_entity_poly.type
_entity_poly.pdbx_seq_one_letter_code
_entity_poly.pdbx_strand_id
1 'polypeptide(L)'
;DALKAGNVGVWIESLAPQGGNYRKLSAAYLALIKQGGGGAAAISPTDTLLKPGMSDPRVPAIAAQLVAFGYLDAGTHGRRYTAAMARAVQQMQADYGIRPDGVIGGDTLQILNLSGADRARAIAVNMERMRWLQRDPPATRIDVNIAAARLTYWRDGEIADTRKVVVGKPDTATPQLGSPIVSLVANPTWTIPRSIERKEIAGKGAGYLRRHNMVWKNGRIVQQSGPDNSLGLVKFDMQNPHAIYLHDTPAKQLFDAIERQRSHGCVRVDDALGFAEMLAGDEGVLDQWQEASG
;
A
#
# COMPACT_ATOMS: atom_id res chain seq x y z
N ASP A 1 -10.07 -16.69 34.29
CA ASP A 1 -11.14 -15.67 34.22
C ASP A 1 -12.31 -16.07 33.31
N ALA A 2 -12.13 -16.86 32.27
CA ALA A 2 -13.20 -17.36 31.40
C ALA A 2 -14.23 -18.24 32.17
N LEU A 3 -13.75 -19.05 33.11
CA LEU A 3 -14.58 -19.87 33.96
C LEU A 3 -15.41 -19.04 34.96
N LYS A 4 -14.94 -17.86 35.35
CA LYS A 4 -15.66 -16.92 36.22
C LYS A 4 -16.71 -16.11 35.45
N ALA A 5 -16.57 -15.91 34.15
CA ALA A 5 -17.49 -15.14 33.33
C ALA A 5 -18.75 -15.91 32.91
N GLY A 6 -18.84 -17.21 33.16
CA GLY A 6 -20.01 -18.04 32.88
C GLY A 6 -20.35 -18.25 31.40
N ASN A 7 -19.64 -17.62 30.49
CA ASN A 7 -19.87 -17.71 29.04
C ASN A 7 -18.55 -17.79 28.24
N VAL A 8 -18.12 -19.02 28.02
CA VAL A 8 -16.88 -19.33 27.27
C VAL A 8 -16.93 -18.77 25.83
N GLY A 9 -18.11 -18.75 25.20
CA GLY A 9 -18.30 -18.22 23.87
C GLY A 9 -17.95 -16.73 23.78
N VAL A 10 -18.51 -15.91 24.68
CA VAL A 10 -18.22 -14.47 24.76
C VAL A 10 -16.73 -14.22 25.02
N TRP A 11 -16.13 -15.03 25.88
CA TRP A 11 -14.70 -14.93 26.15
C TRP A 11 -13.86 -15.24 24.91
N ILE A 12 -14.17 -16.33 24.17
CA ILE A 12 -13.47 -16.67 22.92
C ILE A 12 -13.62 -15.53 21.89
N GLU A 13 -14.83 -14.99 21.75
CA GLU A 13 -15.08 -13.85 20.85
C GLU A 13 -14.27 -12.62 21.25
N SER A 14 -14.10 -12.36 22.54
CA SER A 14 -13.28 -11.23 23.03
C SER A 14 -11.79 -11.37 22.74
N LEU A 15 -11.31 -12.58 22.42
CA LEU A 15 -9.90 -12.81 22.02
C LEU A 15 -9.62 -12.37 20.59
N ALA A 16 -10.64 -12.28 19.75
CA ALA A 16 -10.49 -11.79 18.37
C ALA A 16 -10.40 -10.26 18.35
N PRO A 17 -9.75 -9.67 17.33
CA PRO A 17 -9.77 -8.23 17.12
C PRO A 17 -11.21 -7.70 17.00
N GLN A 18 -11.56 -6.69 17.79
CA GLN A 18 -12.93 -6.15 17.86
C GLN A 18 -13.24 -5.10 16.77
N GLY A 19 -12.27 -4.73 15.94
CA GLY A 19 -12.43 -3.73 14.88
C GLY A 19 -13.44 -4.14 13.81
N GLY A 20 -14.16 -3.15 13.26
CA GLY A 20 -15.19 -3.36 12.24
C GLY A 20 -14.65 -4.11 10.99
N ASN A 21 -13.41 -3.87 10.61
CA ASN A 21 -12.77 -4.54 9.47
C ASN A 21 -12.59 -6.05 9.72
N TYR A 22 -12.19 -6.46 10.93
CA TYR A 22 -12.06 -7.88 11.25
C TYR A 22 -13.41 -8.59 11.17
N ARG A 23 -14.47 -7.98 11.69
CA ARG A 23 -15.84 -8.53 11.61
C ARG A 23 -16.34 -8.65 10.17
N LYS A 24 -16.10 -7.64 9.32
CA LYS A 24 -16.42 -7.69 7.87
C LYS A 24 -15.67 -8.82 7.16
N LEU A 25 -14.37 -8.97 7.42
CA LEU A 25 -13.57 -10.05 6.86
C LEU A 25 -14.06 -11.43 7.35
N SER A 26 -14.39 -11.57 8.63
CA SER A 26 -14.96 -12.82 9.18
C SER A 26 -16.28 -13.21 8.51
N ALA A 27 -17.19 -12.25 8.31
CA ALA A 27 -18.44 -12.47 7.60
C ALA A 27 -18.22 -12.89 6.14
N ALA A 28 -17.31 -12.21 5.43
CA ALA A 28 -16.95 -12.53 4.05
C ALA A 28 -16.31 -13.92 3.93
N TYR A 29 -15.41 -14.29 4.87
CA TYR A 29 -14.82 -15.61 4.95
C TYR A 29 -15.89 -16.71 5.07
N LEU A 30 -16.81 -16.55 6.02
CA LEU A 30 -17.89 -17.51 6.26
C LEU A 30 -18.82 -17.62 5.05
N ALA A 31 -19.11 -16.51 4.36
CA ALA A 31 -19.91 -16.53 3.14
C ALA A 31 -19.24 -17.34 2.03
N LEU A 32 -17.93 -17.14 1.80
CA LEU A 32 -17.17 -17.89 0.81
C LEU A 32 -17.10 -19.41 1.12
N ILE A 33 -16.89 -19.75 2.40
CA ILE A 33 -16.87 -21.17 2.82
C ILE A 33 -18.24 -21.82 2.63
N LYS A 34 -19.35 -21.12 2.96
CA LYS A 34 -20.72 -21.65 2.77
C LYS A 34 -21.10 -21.83 1.30
N GLN A 35 -20.60 -20.98 0.40
CA GLN A 35 -20.83 -21.11 -1.04
C GLN A 35 -20.16 -22.39 -1.62
N GLY A 36 -19.27 -23.03 -0.87
CA GLY A 36 -18.51 -24.18 -1.32
C GLY A 36 -17.47 -23.80 -2.37
N GLY A 37 -16.47 -24.63 -2.56
CA GLY A 37 -15.40 -24.39 -3.53
C GLY A 37 -15.78 -24.50 -5.01
N GLY A 38 -17.08 -24.39 -5.35
CA GLY A 38 -17.58 -24.36 -6.72
C GLY A 38 -17.18 -23.09 -7.43
N GLY A 39 -15.96 -23.03 -7.98
CA GLY A 39 -15.57 -22.01 -8.93
C GLY A 39 -16.19 -22.28 -10.30
N ALA A 40 -16.55 -21.24 -11.04
CA ALA A 40 -16.81 -21.35 -12.46
C ALA A 40 -15.59 -22.01 -13.15
N ALA A 41 -15.81 -22.67 -14.28
CA ALA A 41 -14.72 -23.28 -15.04
C ALA A 41 -13.61 -22.24 -15.30
N ALA A 42 -12.37 -22.63 -15.11
CA ALA A 42 -11.23 -21.74 -15.32
C ALA A 42 -11.24 -21.18 -16.75
N ILE A 43 -11.07 -19.87 -16.87
CA ILE A 43 -10.96 -19.20 -18.16
C ILE A 43 -9.57 -19.47 -18.71
N SER A 44 -9.50 -20.10 -19.88
CA SER A 44 -8.25 -20.51 -20.51
C SER A 44 -7.35 -19.28 -20.80
N PRO A 45 -6.06 -19.37 -20.49
CA PRO A 45 -5.11 -18.34 -20.88
C PRO A 45 -4.98 -18.27 -22.40
N THR A 46 -4.58 -17.12 -22.91
CA THR A 46 -4.22 -16.89 -24.32
C THR A 46 -3.19 -15.78 -24.38
N ASP A 47 -2.34 -15.82 -25.39
CA ASP A 47 -1.37 -14.77 -25.67
C ASP A 47 -2.04 -13.50 -26.25
N THR A 48 -3.30 -13.62 -26.68
CA THR A 48 -4.04 -12.50 -27.25
C THR A 48 -4.73 -11.68 -26.16
N LEU A 49 -4.37 -10.39 -26.08
CA LEU A 49 -5.04 -9.43 -25.19
C LEU A 49 -6.48 -9.17 -25.69
N LEU A 50 -7.45 -9.30 -24.79
CA LEU A 50 -8.84 -8.96 -25.08
C LEU A 50 -9.11 -7.49 -24.72
N LYS A 51 -9.42 -6.69 -25.74
CA LYS A 51 -9.70 -5.25 -25.60
C LYS A 51 -11.19 -4.96 -25.76
N PRO A 52 -11.70 -3.86 -25.21
CA PRO A 52 -13.09 -3.45 -25.40
C PRO A 52 -13.50 -3.41 -26.87
N GLY A 53 -14.69 -3.92 -27.18
CA GLY A 53 -15.22 -4.02 -28.54
C GLY A 53 -14.88 -5.32 -29.27
N MET A 54 -13.89 -6.09 -28.85
CA MET A 54 -13.53 -7.38 -29.44
C MET A 54 -14.59 -8.45 -29.12
N SER A 55 -14.66 -9.48 -29.95
CA SER A 55 -15.45 -10.68 -29.70
C SER A 55 -14.53 -11.87 -29.42
N ASP A 56 -14.85 -12.61 -28.35
CA ASP A 56 -14.04 -13.75 -27.90
C ASP A 56 -14.96 -14.80 -27.26
N PRO A 57 -14.75 -16.10 -27.50
CA PRO A 57 -15.57 -17.16 -26.91
C PRO A 57 -15.52 -17.22 -25.38
N ARG A 58 -14.50 -16.64 -24.74
CA ARG A 58 -14.35 -16.59 -23.27
C ARG A 58 -15.19 -15.50 -22.61
N VAL A 59 -15.71 -14.53 -23.37
CA VAL A 59 -16.47 -13.38 -22.82
C VAL A 59 -17.63 -13.81 -21.93
N PRO A 60 -18.45 -14.82 -22.25
CA PRO A 60 -19.51 -15.25 -21.33
C PRO A 60 -18.98 -15.76 -19.98
N ALA A 61 -17.87 -16.49 -19.97
CA ALA A 61 -17.25 -16.98 -18.73
C ALA A 61 -16.64 -15.82 -17.92
N ILE A 62 -16.00 -14.86 -18.59
CA ILE A 62 -15.50 -13.63 -17.97
C ILE A 62 -16.64 -12.83 -17.33
N ALA A 63 -17.76 -12.66 -18.04
CA ALA A 63 -18.93 -11.99 -17.51
C ALA A 63 -19.49 -12.69 -16.28
N ALA A 64 -19.60 -14.02 -16.31
CA ALA A 64 -20.06 -14.81 -15.18
C ALA A 64 -19.17 -14.63 -13.94
N GLN A 65 -17.84 -14.57 -14.11
CA GLN A 65 -16.91 -14.28 -13.00
C GLN A 65 -17.04 -12.86 -12.48
N LEU A 66 -17.20 -11.86 -13.35
CA LEU A 66 -17.41 -10.47 -12.93
C LEU A 66 -18.71 -10.32 -12.13
N VAL A 67 -19.79 -11.04 -12.53
CA VAL A 67 -21.04 -11.11 -11.77
C VAL A 67 -20.81 -11.79 -10.42
N ALA A 68 -20.15 -12.93 -10.40
CA ALA A 68 -19.86 -13.67 -9.17
C ALA A 68 -18.99 -12.87 -8.19
N PHE A 69 -18.13 -11.98 -8.70
CA PHE A 69 -17.30 -11.07 -7.90
C PHE A 69 -18.01 -9.75 -7.52
N GLY A 70 -19.20 -9.49 -8.05
CA GLY A 70 -20.01 -8.30 -7.76
C GLY A 70 -19.59 -7.06 -8.55
N TYR A 71 -18.82 -7.21 -9.64
CA TYR A 71 -18.42 -6.09 -10.51
C TYR A 71 -19.37 -5.84 -11.68
N LEU A 72 -20.23 -6.80 -12.00
CA LEU A 72 -21.17 -6.71 -13.10
C LEU A 72 -22.55 -7.21 -12.65
N ASP A 73 -23.61 -6.60 -13.14
CA ASP A 73 -24.96 -7.06 -12.87
C ASP A 73 -25.26 -8.39 -13.60
N ALA A 74 -26.13 -9.19 -12.99
CA ALA A 74 -26.58 -10.44 -13.61
C ALA A 74 -27.31 -10.16 -14.92
N GLY A 75 -27.00 -10.96 -15.94
CA GLY A 75 -27.65 -10.82 -17.26
C GLY A 75 -27.09 -11.81 -18.27
N THR A 76 -27.68 -11.81 -19.47
CA THR A 76 -27.16 -12.61 -20.58
C THR A 76 -26.08 -11.81 -21.31
N HIS A 77 -24.87 -12.35 -21.31
CA HIS A 77 -23.73 -11.74 -21.97
C HIS A 77 -23.29 -12.57 -23.18
N GLY A 78 -23.32 -11.95 -24.37
CA GLY A 78 -22.81 -12.55 -25.60
C GLY A 78 -21.28 -12.58 -25.64
N ARG A 79 -20.73 -12.91 -26.82
CA ARG A 79 -19.27 -13.02 -27.01
C ARG A 79 -18.55 -11.68 -27.16
N ARG A 80 -19.27 -10.55 -27.22
CA ARG A 80 -18.68 -9.23 -27.38
C ARG A 80 -18.25 -8.65 -26.03
N TYR A 81 -16.99 -8.26 -25.92
CA TYR A 81 -16.49 -7.55 -24.75
C TYR A 81 -16.93 -6.09 -24.75
N THR A 82 -18.01 -5.80 -24.02
CA THR A 82 -18.70 -4.50 -24.05
C THR A 82 -17.98 -3.44 -23.20
N ALA A 83 -18.33 -2.16 -23.42
CA ALA A 83 -17.81 -1.05 -22.60
C ALA A 83 -18.23 -1.17 -21.12
N ALA A 84 -19.41 -1.72 -20.82
CA ALA A 84 -19.84 -1.98 -19.45
C ALA A 84 -18.96 -3.02 -18.76
N MET A 85 -18.66 -4.12 -19.45
CA MET A 85 -17.72 -5.13 -18.93
C MET A 85 -16.31 -4.56 -18.76
N ALA A 86 -15.85 -3.69 -19.67
CA ALA A 86 -14.54 -3.05 -19.56
C ALA A 86 -14.43 -2.17 -18.29
N ARG A 87 -15.50 -1.42 -17.96
CA ARG A 87 -15.55 -0.66 -16.69
C ARG A 87 -15.53 -1.58 -15.46
N ALA A 88 -16.26 -2.68 -15.50
CA ALA A 88 -16.23 -3.69 -14.43
C ALA A 88 -14.84 -4.28 -14.25
N VAL A 89 -14.14 -4.59 -15.35
CA VAL A 89 -12.75 -5.06 -15.32
C VAL A 89 -11.81 -3.98 -14.79
N GLN A 90 -11.95 -2.72 -15.19
CA GLN A 90 -11.15 -1.61 -14.67
C GLN A 90 -11.32 -1.46 -13.15
N GLN A 91 -12.55 -1.54 -12.65
CA GLN A 91 -12.80 -1.49 -11.22
C GLN A 91 -12.14 -2.68 -10.50
N MET A 92 -12.33 -3.90 -11.01
CA MET A 92 -11.68 -5.09 -10.46
C MET A 92 -10.14 -4.96 -10.47
N GLN A 93 -9.56 -4.51 -11.58
CA GLN A 93 -8.11 -4.29 -11.70
C GLN A 93 -7.61 -3.28 -10.64
N ALA A 94 -8.34 -2.18 -10.44
CA ALA A 94 -8.01 -1.18 -9.43
C ALA A 94 -8.06 -1.77 -8.01
N ASP A 95 -9.11 -2.52 -7.69
CA ASP A 95 -9.30 -3.15 -6.37
C ASP A 95 -8.23 -4.19 -6.06
N TYR A 96 -7.75 -4.91 -7.09
CA TYR A 96 -6.65 -5.88 -6.97
C TYR A 96 -5.25 -5.27 -7.16
N GLY A 97 -5.16 -3.96 -7.34
CA GLY A 97 -3.89 -3.23 -7.41
C GLY A 97 -3.09 -3.45 -8.69
N ILE A 98 -3.73 -3.91 -9.77
CA ILE A 98 -3.13 -3.96 -11.11
C ILE A 98 -3.62 -2.80 -11.99
N ARG A 99 -2.98 -2.59 -13.13
CA ARG A 99 -3.29 -1.45 -14.01
C ARG A 99 -4.75 -1.47 -14.46
N PRO A 100 -5.56 -0.43 -14.17
CA PRO A 100 -6.98 -0.39 -14.49
C PRO A 100 -7.23 0.10 -15.93
N ASP A 101 -6.72 -0.62 -16.92
CA ASP A 101 -6.84 -0.27 -18.34
C ASP A 101 -8.04 -0.94 -19.04
N GLY A 102 -8.73 -1.85 -18.36
CA GLY A 102 -9.84 -2.61 -18.92
C GLY A 102 -9.41 -3.63 -19.98
N VAL A 103 -8.12 -3.91 -20.11
CA VAL A 103 -7.61 -4.94 -21.01
C VAL A 103 -7.45 -6.25 -20.24
N ILE A 104 -7.96 -7.33 -20.79
CA ILE A 104 -7.84 -8.65 -20.17
C ILE A 104 -6.60 -9.34 -20.74
N GLY A 105 -5.54 -9.34 -19.96
CA GLY A 105 -4.29 -10.07 -20.16
C GLY A 105 -4.05 -11.10 -19.06
N GLY A 106 -2.82 -11.59 -18.95
CA GLY A 106 -2.43 -12.64 -17.99
C GLY A 106 -2.80 -12.34 -16.56
N ASP A 107 -2.40 -11.15 -16.04
CA ASP A 107 -2.67 -10.74 -14.65
C ASP A 107 -4.16 -10.64 -14.36
N THR A 108 -4.94 -10.07 -15.31
CA THR A 108 -6.40 -9.97 -15.18
C THR A 108 -7.06 -11.35 -15.17
N LEU A 109 -6.57 -12.28 -16.01
CA LEU A 109 -7.07 -13.67 -16.03
C LEU A 109 -6.72 -14.42 -14.74
N GLN A 110 -5.56 -14.18 -14.14
CA GLN A 110 -5.23 -14.77 -12.84
C GLN A 110 -6.25 -14.36 -11.78
N ILE A 111 -6.62 -13.08 -11.72
CA ILE A 111 -7.65 -12.60 -10.79
C ILE A 111 -9.00 -13.22 -11.08
N LEU A 112 -9.44 -13.23 -12.33
CA LEU A 112 -10.71 -13.83 -12.75
C LEU A 112 -10.79 -15.34 -12.45
N ASN A 113 -9.66 -16.02 -12.40
CA ASN A 113 -9.57 -17.43 -12.11
C ASN A 113 -9.41 -17.76 -10.61
N LEU A 114 -9.39 -16.75 -9.72
CA LEU A 114 -9.36 -16.99 -8.28
C LEU A 114 -10.63 -17.71 -7.84
N SER A 115 -10.47 -18.89 -7.27
CA SER A 115 -11.56 -19.66 -6.69
C SER A 115 -12.08 -19.03 -5.40
N GLY A 116 -13.28 -19.39 -4.96
CA GLY A 116 -13.80 -19.05 -3.65
C GLY A 116 -12.86 -19.48 -2.51
N ALA A 117 -12.19 -20.63 -2.67
CA ALA A 117 -11.21 -21.13 -1.71
C ALA A 117 -9.93 -20.26 -1.66
N ASP A 118 -9.42 -19.77 -2.80
CA ASP A 118 -8.27 -18.87 -2.84
C ASP A 118 -8.58 -17.55 -2.16
N ARG A 119 -9.77 -17.01 -2.43
CA ARG A 119 -10.26 -15.77 -1.79
C ARG A 119 -10.46 -15.96 -0.28
N ALA A 120 -11.06 -17.06 0.14
CA ALA A 120 -11.22 -17.39 1.56
C ALA A 120 -9.86 -17.56 2.25
N ARG A 121 -8.90 -18.21 1.62
CA ARG A 121 -7.52 -18.33 2.13
C ARG A 121 -6.86 -16.96 2.30
N ALA A 122 -6.98 -16.07 1.31
CA ALA A 122 -6.44 -14.70 1.39
C ALA A 122 -7.06 -13.93 2.56
N ILE A 123 -8.37 -14.05 2.77
CA ILE A 123 -9.07 -13.43 3.92
C ILE A 123 -8.55 -14.03 5.24
N ALA A 124 -8.46 -15.36 5.36
CA ALA A 124 -7.99 -16.03 6.57
C ALA A 124 -6.57 -15.60 6.96
N VAL A 125 -5.64 -15.50 5.97
CA VAL A 125 -4.28 -15.02 6.20
C VAL A 125 -4.26 -13.57 6.70
N ASN A 126 -5.09 -12.70 6.14
CA ASN A 126 -5.17 -11.31 6.58
C ASN A 126 -5.83 -11.18 7.97
N MET A 127 -6.84 -11.97 8.27
CA MET A 127 -7.43 -12.04 9.62
C MET A 127 -6.41 -12.51 10.66
N GLU A 128 -5.58 -13.51 10.32
CA GLU A 128 -4.50 -13.96 11.20
C GLU A 128 -3.46 -12.87 11.43
N ARG A 129 -3.02 -12.16 10.38
CA ARG A 129 -2.12 -11.01 10.51
C ARG A 129 -2.69 -9.91 11.40
N MET A 130 -3.99 -9.64 11.32
CA MET A 130 -4.65 -8.66 12.18
C MET A 130 -4.61 -9.03 13.67
N ARG A 131 -4.50 -10.33 14.02
CA ARG A 131 -4.34 -10.78 15.41
C ARG A 131 -2.96 -10.47 15.98
N TRP A 132 -1.95 -10.29 15.13
CA TRP A 132 -0.58 -9.93 15.53
C TRP A 132 -0.41 -8.41 15.70
N LEU A 133 -1.32 -7.61 15.17
CA LEU A 133 -1.32 -6.17 15.37
C LEU A 133 -1.78 -5.81 16.80
N GLN A 134 -1.43 -4.60 17.21
CA GLN A 134 -1.89 -4.07 18.49
C GLN A 134 -3.42 -4.07 18.53
N ARG A 135 -4.01 -4.63 19.59
CA ARG A 135 -5.48 -4.76 19.72
C ARG A 135 -6.17 -3.42 19.83
N ASP A 136 -5.58 -2.54 20.63
CA ASP A 136 -6.07 -1.20 20.91
C ASP A 136 -5.01 -0.19 20.40
N PRO A 137 -4.95 0.06 19.09
CA PRO A 137 -4.01 1.01 18.53
C PRO A 137 -4.38 2.44 18.99
N PRO A 138 -3.40 3.36 19.14
CA PRO A 138 -3.70 4.75 19.43
C PRO A 138 -4.77 5.32 18.50
N ALA A 139 -5.68 6.13 19.03
CA ALA A 139 -6.74 6.75 18.24
C ALA A 139 -6.16 7.70 17.19
N THR A 140 -5.06 8.39 17.52
CA THR A 140 -4.28 9.18 16.58
C THR A 140 -3.00 8.45 16.23
N ARG A 141 -2.83 8.06 14.97
CA ARG A 141 -1.69 7.27 14.48
C ARG A 141 -1.58 7.31 12.97
N ILE A 142 -0.42 6.90 12.47
CA ILE A 142 -0.17 6.68 11.05
C ILE A 142 0.06 5.19 10.82
N ASP A 143 -0.76 4.57 9.99
CA ASP A 143 -0.60 3.19 9.55
C ASP A 143 -0.02 3.14 8.14
N VAL A 144 1.10 2.45 7.95
CA VAL A 144 1.67 2.19 6.62
C VAL A 144 1.45 0.73 6.25
N ASN A 145 0.52 0.49 5.33
CA ASN A 145 0.34 -0.82 4.71
C ASN A 145 1.41 -1.01 3.63
N ILE A 146 2.47 -1.74 3.97
CA ILE A 146 3.63 -1.97 3.09
C ILE A 146 3.21 -2.73 1.82
N ALA A 147 2.34 -3.72 1.93
CA ALA A 147 1.89 -4.53 0.80
C ALA A 147 1.05 -3.72 -0.20
N ALA A 148 0.15 -2.87 0.30
CA ALA A 148 -0.68 -1.98 -0.52
C ALA A 148 0.05 -0.69 -0.93
N ALA A 149 1.24 -0.43 -0.37
CA ALA A 149 1.97 0.82 -0.51
C ALA A 149 1.08 2.04 -0.26
N ARG A 150 0.39 2.02 0.88
CA ARG A 150 -0.58 3.04 1.30
C ARG A 150 -0.34 3.46 2.74
N LEU A 151 -0.39 4.76 2.99
CA LEU A 151 -0.41 5.37 4.30
C LEU A 151 -1.85 5.77 4.64
N THR A 152 -2.28 5.54 5.87
CA THR A 152 -3.55 6.02 6.43
C THR A 152 -3.24 6.77 7.72
N TYR A 153 -3.66 8.02 7.79
CA TYR A 153 -3.60 8.83 9.00
C TYR A 153 -4.96 8.77 9.71
N TRP A 154 -4.92 8.38 10.96
CA TRP A 154 -6.05 8.34 11.87
C TRP A 154 -5.93 9.47 12.88
N ARG A 155 -7.01 10.20 13.09
CA ARG A 155 -7.14 11.20 14.13
C ARG A 155 -8.40 10.90 14.95
N ASP A 156 -8.25 10.79 16.25
CA ASP A 156 -9.34 10.52 17.18
C ASP A 156 -10.20 9.28 16.81
N GLY A 157 -9.56 8.28 16.19
CA GLY A 157 -10.21 7.03 15.77
C GLY A 157 -10.85 7.06 14.38
N GLU A 158 -10.87 8.20 13.70
CA GLU A 158 -11.40 8.37 12.36
C GLU A 158 -10.27 8.52 11.33
N ILE A 159 -10.53 8.14 10.09
CA ILE A 159 -9.56 8.34 9.00
C ILE A 159 -9.58 9.81 8.59
N ALA A 160 -8.50 10.52 8.89
CA ALA A 160 -8.33 11.93 8.53
C ALA A 160 -7.71 12.09 7.12
N ASP A 161 -6.77 11.19 6.74
CA ASP A 161 -6.12 11.27 5.42
C ASP A 161 -5.60 9.91 4.95
N THR A 162 -5.44 9.76 3.63
CA THR A 162 -4.80 8.60 3.02
C THR A 162 -3.88 9.02 1.88
N ARG A 163 -2.67 8.45 1.85
CA ARG A 163 -1.64 8.78 0.86
C ARG A 163 -1.08 7.54 0.16
N LYS A 164 -0.67 7.69 -1.10
CA LYS A 164 0.19 6.70 -1.72
C LYS A 164 1.58 6.79 -1.08
N VAL A 165 2.26 5.66 -0.98
CA VAL A 165 3.66 5.64 -0.53
C VAL A 165 4.51 4.77 -1.44
N VAL A 166 5.83 5.02 -1.42
CA VAL A 166 6.83 4.11 -2.00
C VAL A 166 7.59 3.48 -0.84
N VAL A 167 7.54 2.16 -0.76
CA VAL A 167 8.15 1.36 0.30
C VAL A 167 9.36 0.57 -0.19
N GLY A 168 10.04 -0.12 0.71
CA GLY A 168 11.21 -0.94 0.39
C GLY A 168 10.92 -2.04 -0.63
N LYS A 169 11.85 -2.26 -1.56
CA LYS A 169 11.82 -3.42 -2.46
C LYS A 169 12.10 -4.71 -1.68
N PRO A 170 11.78 -5.91 -2.21
CA PRO A 170 11.93 -7.18 -1.48
C PRO A 170 13.30 -7.37 -0.83
N ASP A 171 14.40 -7.03 -1.51
CA ASP A 171 15.77 -7.17 -1.01
C ASP A 171 16.15 -6.16 0.08
N THR A 172 15.39 -5.09 0.22
CA THR A 172 15.56 -4.03 1.22
C THR A 172 14.20 -3.61 1.75
N ALA A 173 13.44 -4.60 2.22
CA ALA A 173 12.07 -4.40 2.66
C ALA A 173 11.96 -3.38 3.80
N THR A 174 10.90 -2.60 3.80
CA THR A 174 10.53 -1.79 4.96
C THR A 174 10.21 -2.74 6.11
N PRO A 175 10.90 -2.65 7.26
CA PRO A 175 10.63 -3.52 8.40
C PRO A 175 9.27 -3.20 9.03
N GLN A 176 8.64 -4.21 9.61
CA GLN A 176 7.48 -4.01 10.47
C GLN A 176 7.96 -3.42 11.80
N LEU A 177 7.54 -2.21 12.11
CA LEU A 177 7.89 -1.52 13.35
C LEU A 177 6.79 -0.52 13.74
N GLY A 178 6.71 -0.23 15.03
CA GLY A 178 5.98 0.90 15.57
C GLY A 178 6.99 1.91 16.13
N SER A 179 6.85 3.17 15.77
CA SER A 179 7.74 4.23 16.23
C SER A 179 7.04 5.58 16.19
N PRO A 180 7.22 6.45 17.18
CA PRO A 180 6.70 7.79 17.11
C PRO A 180 7.45 8.60 16.06
N ILE A 181 6.74 9.53 15.41
CA ILE A 181 7.35 10.66 14.70
C ILE A 181 7.71 11.68 15.77
N VAL A 182 8.97 12.05 15.84
CA VAL A 182 9.48 12.96 16.89
C VAL A 182 9.73 14.38 16.38
N SER A 183 9.87 14.56 15.06
CA SER A 183 10.03 15.87 14.46
C SER A 183 9.74 15.89 12.97
N LEU A 184 9.32 17.06 12.47
CA LEU A 184 9.29 17.39 11.06
C LEU A 184 10.54 18.19 10.73
N VAL A 185 11.32 17.73 9.76
CA VAL A 185 12.57 18.39 9.34
C VAL A 185 12.36 18.96 7.95
N ALA A 186 12.28 20.27 7.84
CA ALA A 186 12.21 20.97 6.56
C ALA A 186 13.59 21.02 5.89
N ASN A 187 13.61 20.96 4.57
CA ASN A 187 14.81 21.02 3.75
C ASN A 187 15.98 20.14 4.28
N PRO A 188 15.76 18.83 4.50
CA PRO A 188 16.75 17.97 5.14
C PRO A 188 18.01 17.80 4.30
N THR A 189 19.16 17.66 4.98
CA THR A 189 20.34 17.03 4.38
C THR A 189 20.22 15.51 4.51
N TRP A 190 20.81 14.76 3.60
CA TRP A 190 20.82 13.30 3.66
C TRP A 190 22.23 12.74 3.85
N THR A 191 22.53 12.25 5.04
CA THR A 191 23.73 11.45 5.27
C THR A 191 23.52 10.07 4.67
N ILE A 192 24.24 9.76 3.61
CA ILE A 192 24.03 8.54 2.83
C ILE A 192 24.47 7.31 3.66
N PRO A 193 23.57 6.31 3.82
CA PRO A 193 23.92 5.06 4.50
C PRO A 193 25.09 4.34 3.81
N ARG A 194 25.99 3.72 4.60
CA ARG A 194 27.15 2.99 4.07
C ARG A 194 26.79 1.88 3.09
N SER A 195 25.62 1.26 3.25
CA SER A 195 25.11 0.24 2.32
C SER A 195 24.82 0.81 0.94
N ILE A 196 24.20 2.00 0.86
CA ILE A 196 23.92 2.72 -0.39
C ILE A 196 25.19 3.28 -0.97
N GLU A 197 26.04 3.91 -0.13
CA GLU A 197 27.35 4.42 -0.54
C GLU A 197 28.15 3.35 -1.30
N ARG A 198 28.27 2.16 -0.72
CA ARG A 198 29.03 1.04 -1.32
C ARG A 198 28.42 0.50 -2.59
N LYS A 199 27.08 0.40 -2.66
CA LYS A 199 26.38 -0.21 -3.80
C LYS A 199 26.20 0.74 -4.98
N GLU A 200 26.00 2.03 -4.73
CA GLU A 200 25.52 2.96 -5.75
C GLU A 200 26.46 4.13 -6.05
N ILE A 201 27.36 4.49 -5.09
CA ILE A 201 28.20 5.68 -5.22
C ILE A 201 29.70 5.30 -5.28
N ALA A 202 30.08 4.20 -4.67
CA ALA A 202 31.48 3.75 -4.70
C ALA A 202 32.00 3.63 -6.15
N GLY A 203 33.16 4.23 -6.42
CA GLY A 203 33.75 4.27 -7.75
C GLY A 203 33.25 5.41 -8.65
N LYS A 204 32.25 6.17 -8.24
CA LYS A 204 31.82 7.37 -8.96
C LYS A 204 32.67 8.56 -8.53
N GLY A 205 33.30 9.23 -9.50
CA GLY A 205 34.25 10.33 -9.23
C GLY A 205 33.61 11.60 -8.72
N ALA A 206 34.45 12.59 -8.36
CA ALA A 206 34.04 13.89 -7.81
C ALA A 206 33.02 14.64 -8.68
N GLY A 207 33.05 14.43 -10.00
CA GLY A 207 32.05 15.02 -10.93
C GLY A 207 30.63 14.50 -10.67
N TYR A 208 30.48 13.23 -10.31
CA TYR A 208 29.18 12.68 -9.90
C TYR A 208 28.67 13.33 -8.62
N LEU A 209 29.52 13.41 -7.60
CA LEU A 209 29.14 14.01 -6.31
C LEU A 209 28.68 15.46 -6.49
N ARG A 210 29.43 16.27 -7.28
CA ARG A 210 29.03 17.65 -7.55
C ARG A 210 27.68 17.77 -8.26
N ARG A 211 27.44 16.93 -9.31
CA ARG A 211 26.15 16.98 -10.03
C ARG A 211 24.95 16.59 -9.15
N HIS A 212 25.18 15.76 -8.13
CA HIS A 212 24.12 15.33 -7.20
C HIS A 212 24.13 16.10 -5.88
N ASN A 213 24.80 17.25 -5.83
CA ASN A 213 24.92 18.11 -4.64
C ASN A 213 25.39 17.35 -3.39
N MET A 214 26.37 16.48 -3.57
CA MET A 214 26.95 15.64 -2.52
C MET A 214 28.34 16.12 -2.13
N VAL A 215 28.63 16.14 -0.83
CA VAL A 215 29.91 16.51 -0.24
C VAL A 215 30.41 15.46 0.74
N TRP A 216 31.72 15.40 0.95
CA TRP A 216 32.30 14.65 2.04
C TRP A 216 32.25 15.48 3.32
N LYS A 217 31.65 14.92 4.39
CA LYS A 217 31.60 15.55 5.72
C LYS A 217 31.82 14.47 6.77
N ASN A 218 32.87 14.63 7.59
CA ASN A 218 33.21 13.70 8.67
C ASN A 218 33.30 12.21 8.22
N GLY A 219 33.94 11.98 7.08
CA GLY A 219 34.11 10.62 6.53
C GLY A 219 32.82 9.98 5.98
N ARG A 220 31.77 10.75 5.74
CA ARG A 220 30.51 10.32 5.14
C ARG A 220 30.16 11.20 3.93
N ILE A 221 29.47 10.61 2.96
CA ILE A 221 28.86 11.38 1.89
C ILE A 221 27.54 11.93 2.40
N VAL A 222 27.36 13.25 2.26
CA VAL A 222 26.14 13.97 2.63
C VAL A 222 25.60 14.67 1.39
N GLN A 223 24.37 14.37 1.02
CA GLN A 223 23.65 15.15 0.02
C GLN A 223 23.08 16.39 0.69
N GLN A 224 23.36 17.55 0.12
CA GLN A 224 22.91 18.82 0.64
C GLN A 224 21.41 19.01 0.43
N SER A 225 20.79 19.91 1.20
CA SER A 225 19.40 20.32 1.03
C SER A 225 19.14 20.86 -0.37
N GLY A 226 17.90 20.77 -0.81
CA GLY A 226 17.45 21.32 -2.08
C GLY A 226 16.47 20.41 -2.80
N PRO A 227 15.87 20.88 -3.89
CA PRO A 227 14.79 20.18 -4.60
C PRO A 227 15.19 18.82 -5.17
N ASP A 228 16.49 18.62 -5.46
CA ASP A 228 17.03 17.36 -5.98
C ASP A 228 17.54 16.40 -4.88
N ASN A 229 17.38 16.77 -3.60
CA ASN A 229 17.73 15.89 -2.49
C ASN A 229 16.86 14.64 -2.52
N SER A 230 17.45 13.48 -2.34
CA SER A 230 16.74 12.18 -2.36
C SER A 230 15.65 12.07 -1.29
N LEU A 231 15.73 12.85 -0.21
CA LEU A 231 14.70 12.96 0.81
C LEU A 231 13.64 14.02 0.50
N GLY A 232 13.76 14.71 -0.66
CA GLY A 232 12.90 15.83 -1.01
C GLY A 232 13.01 17.00 -0.02
N LEU A 233 11.89 17.68 0.22
CA LEU A 233 11.84 18.90 1.01
C LEU A 233 11.40 18.69 2.47
N VAL A 234 10.97 17.46 2.83
CA VAL A 234 10.57 17.15 4.22
C VAL A 234 10.95 15.73 4.60
N LYS A 235 11.38 15.57 5.85
CA LYS A 235 11.60 14.31 6.54
C LYS A 235 10.78 14.28 7.82
N PHE A 236 10.06 13.20 8.06
CA PHE A 236 9.37 12.88 9.31
C PHE A 236 10.33 11.98 10.11
N ASP A 237 10.98 12.53 11.10
CA ASP A 237 12.00 11.82 11.85
C ASP A 237 11.37 10.86 12.86
N MET A 238 11.89 9.64 12.89
CA MET A 238 11.35 8.54 13.69
C MET A 238 12.46 7.91 14.51
N GLN A 239 12.16 7.55 15.75
CA GLN A 239 13.12 6.97 16.68
C GLN A 239 13.03 5.45 16.65
N ASN A 240 13.89 4.80 15.86
CA ASN A 240 13.95 3.33 15.76
C ASN A 240 15.36 2.81 15.42
N PRO A 241 15.67 1.52 15.76
CA PRO A 241 17.01 0.95 15.55
C PRO A 241 17.33 0.68 14.08
N HIS A 242 16.34 0.77 13.17
CA HIS A 242 16.52 0.46 11.75
C HIS A 242 16.83 1.71 10.91
N ALA A 243 16.88 2.90 11.52
CA ALA A 243 17.03 4.18 10.83
C ALA A 243 15.99 4.38 9.69
N ILE A 244 14.77 3.90 9.92
CA ILE A 244 13.64 4.09 9.01
C ILE A 244 12.92 5.39 9.37
N TYR A 245 12.50 6.11 8.36
CA TYR A 245 11.72 7.34 8.48
C TYR A 245 10.80 7.51 7.27
N LEU A 246 9.83 8.43 7.39
CA LEU A 246 9.04 8.88 6.25
C LEU A 246 9.69 10.13 5.66
N HIS A 247 9.57 10.32 4.35
CA HIS A 247 10.16 11.50 3.71
C HIS A 247 9.51 11.80 2.36
N ASP A 248 9.79 12.98 1.86
CA ASP A 248 9.47 13.41 0.51
C ASP A 248 10.41 12.77 -0.52
N THR A 249 10.21 13.07 -1.80
CA THR A 249 11.09 12.64 -2.89
C THR A 249 10.91 13.55 -4.12
N PRO A 250 11.99 13.87 -4.85
CA PRO A 250 11.86 14.54 -6.15
C PRO A 250 11.26 13.62 -7.24
N ALA A 251 11.32 12.31 -7.05
CA ALA A 251 10.84 11.32 -8.03
C ALA A 251 9.32 11.08 -7.88
N LYS A 252 8.51 12.12 -8.06
CA LYS A 252 7.04 12.09 -7.87
C LYS A 252 6.34 11.09 -8.79
N GLN A 253 6.86 10.83 -9.98
CA GLN A 253 6.31 9.85 -10.93
C GLN A 253 6.27 8.41 -10.37
N LEU A 254 7.00 8.11 -9.30
CA LEU A 254 6.95 6.80 -8.67
C LEU A 254 5.61 6.51 -8.00
N PHE A 255 4.85 7.54 -7.62
CA PHE A 255 3.53 7.37 -7.03
C PHE A 255 2.46 6.97 -8.05
N ASP A 256 2.71 7.16 -9.35
CA ASP A 256 1.85 6.70 -10.43
C ASP A 256 2.10 5.24 -10.82
N ALA A 257 3.19 4.66 -10.33
CA ALA A 257 3.49 3.25 -10.56
C ALA A 257 2.52 2.36 -9.78
N ILE A 258 2.16 1.21 -10.39
CA ILE A 258 1.36 0.17 -9.76
C ILE A 258 2.17 -0.48 -8.64
N GLU A 259 3.37 -0.95 -8.97
CA GLU A 259 4.32 -1.49 -8.01
C GLU A 259 5.17 -0.36 -7.42
N ARG A 260 4.94 -0.07 -6.14
CA ARG A 260 5.64 0.99 -5.41
C ARG A 260 6.63 0.47 -4.37
N GLN A 261 7.03 -0.79 -4.46
CA GLN A 261 8.10 -1.41 -3.67
C GLN A 261 9.45 -1.11 -4.32
N ARG A 262 9.95 0.15 -4.16
CA ARG A 262 11.11 0.66 -4.90
C ARG A 262 12.15 1.38 -4.06
N SER A 263 11.93 1.54 -2.73
CA SER A 263 12.88 2.22 -1.85
C SER A 263 13.92 1.25 -1.26
N HIS A 264 14.84 1.80 -0.46
CA HIS A 264 15.82 1.04 0.32
C HIS A 264 15.37 0.77 1.77
N GLY A 265 14.06 0.87 2.03
CA GLY A 265 13.46 0.61 3.33
C GLY A 265 12.69 1.80 3.89
N CYS A 266 13.16 3.03 3.73
CA CYS A 266 12.40 4.23 4.11
C CYS A 266 11.12 4.41 3.27
N VAL A 267 10.16 5.13 3.80
CA VAL A 267 8.84 5.32 3.18
C VAL A 267 8.76 6.70 2.56
N ARG A 268 8.64 6.76 1.22
CA ARG A 268 8.37 8.02 0.51
C ARG A 268 6.87 8.29 0.53
N VAL A 269 6.48 9.51 0.86
CA VAL A 269 5.08 9.92 0.99
C VAL A 269 4.69 10.81 -0.18
N ASP A 270 3.56 10.51 -0.80
CA ASP A 270 2.98 11.36 -1.84
C ASP A 270 2.46 12.65 -1.21
N ASP A 271 2.71 13.79 -1.87
CA ASP A 271 2.45 15.14 -1.33
C ASP A 271 2.86 15.27 0.15
N ALA A 272 4.11 14.91 0.43
CA ALA A 272 4.66 14.89 1.78
C ALA A 272 4.65 16.27 2.46
N LEU A 273 4.76 17.37 1.69
CA LEU A 273 4.65 18.72 2.23
C LEU A 273 3.26 19.01 2.75
N GLY A 274 2.21 18.74 1.97
CA GLY A 274 0.83 18.91 2.43
C GLY A 274 0.51 17.99 3.61
N PHE A 275 1.12 16.80 3.68
CA PHE A 275 0.99 15.93 4.84
C PHE A 275 1.67 16.48 6.08
N ALA A 276 2.86 17.07 5.94
CA ALA A 276 3.57 17.71 7.05
C ALA A 276 2.81 18.93 7.57
N GLU A 277 2.26 19.75 6.67
CA GLU A 277 1.45 20.91 7.02
C GLU A 277 0.19 20.51 7.81
N MET A 278 -0.50 19.46 7.36
CA MET A 278 -1.65 18.92 8.08
C MET A 278 -1.28 18.44 9.48
N LEU A 279 -0.21 17.63 9.62
CA LEU A 279 0.26 17.17 10.93
C LEU A 279 0.68 18.35 11.83
N ALA A 280 1.37 19.35 11.28
CA ALA A 280 1.77 20.54 12.04
C ALA A 280 0.56 21.34 12.53
N GLY A 281 -0.50 21.44 11.71
CA GLY A 281 -1.77 22.05 12.09
C GLY A 281 -2.45 21.29 13.22
N ASP A 282 -2.48 19.96 13.11
CA ASP A 282 -3.07 19.07 14.09
C ASP A 282 -2.36 19.10 15.45
N GLU A 283 -1.05 19.29 15.44
CA GLU A 283 -0.21 19.41 16.65
C GLU A 283 -0.07 20.86 17.16
N GLY A 284 -0.71 21.83 16.49
CA GLY A 284 -0.68 23.26 16.90
C GLY A 284 0.65 23.95 16.68
N VAL A 285 1.48 23.47 15.74
CA VAL A 285 2.81 24.00 15.42
C VAL A 285 2.91 24.47 13.96
N LEU A 286 1.77 24.81 13.35
CA LEU A 286 1.70 25.18 11.93
C LEU A 286 2.57 26.39 11.59
N ASP A 287 2.55 27.45 12.42
CA ASP A 287 3.34 28.66 12.19
C ASP A 287 4.85 28.34 12.19
N GLN A 288 5.29 27.50 13.12
CA GLN A 288 6.69 27.05 13.21
C GLN A 288 7.09 26.23 11.98
N TRP A 289 6.18 25.38 11.49
CA TRP A 289 6.40 24.61 10.26
C TRP A 289 6.52 25.52 9.05
N GLN A 290 5.64 26.52 8.90
CA GLN A 290 5.66 27.46 7.79
C GLN A 290 6.94 28.30 7.79
N GLU A 291 7.39 28.78 8.94
CA GLU A 291 8.68 29.48 9.07
C GLU A 291 9.87 28.59 8.67
N ALA A 292 9.88 27.33 9.08
CA ALA A 292 10.98 26.40 8.78
C ALA A 292 11.00 25.93 7.31
N SER A 293 9.85 25.89 6.65
CA SER A 293 9.68 25.35 5.29
C SER A 293 9.69 26.41 4.18
N GLY A 294 9.50 27.69 4.51
CA GLY A 294 9.57 28.84 3.60
C GLY A 294 11.00 29.22 3.34
#